data_986df202ee5bf2087cb8442ed777b1a3
#
_entry.id   986df202ee5bf2087cb8442ed777b1a3
#
_cell.length_a   1.000
_cell.length_b   1.000
_cell.length_c   1.000
_cell.angle_alpha   90.00
_cell.angle_beta   90.00
_cell.angle_gamma   90.00
#
_symmetry.space_group_name_H-M   'P 1'
#
loop_
_entity.id
_entity.type
_entity.pdbx_description
1 polymer ?
#
loop_
_entity_poly.entity_id
_entity_poly.type
_entity_poly.pdbx_seq_one_letter_code
_entity_poly.pdbx_strand_id
1 'polypeptide(L)'
;MGKYIAEQFEGPLRDCLSAQLVVFSGLKIDKLDDLQAMIDRGKIQQIIAGGSLAIALKKGAEELDGREFHAGESENPDNQGKPFYIPPNRFEQAKRMVAEGRQKGIEFVMPVDFVLQDGQVSDRIGPGNQQFDVGPASREHYARAVAQFIEKHRADADQTVVFHNGVFGMFEDERFEEGTRSFVGQLKRMHDAGIKVYVGGGEGGKAIEKYGDPSDVTYVFTAGGTVLNALGSEPVPYLVALAAAAERMEKPVGHGA
;
A
#
# COMPACT_ATOMS: atom_id res chain seq x y z
N MET A 1 -16.78 17.47 -15.32
CA MET A 1 -16.28 16.18 -14.78
C MET A 1 -14.98 15.75 -15.44
N GLY A 2 -14.85 15.74 -16.78
CA GLY A 2 -13.61 15.36 -17.48
C GLY A 2 -12.38 16.20 -17.13
N LYS A 3 -12.52 17.51 -16.99
CA LYS A 3 -11.39 18.41 -16.62
C LYS A 3 -10.85 18.08 -15.22
N TYR A 4 -11.70 17.87 -14.23
CA TYR A 4 -11.31 17.49 -12.86
C TYR A 4 -10.56 16.14 -12.82
N ILE A 5 -11.01 15.17 -13.61
CA ILE A 5 -10.34 13.86 -13.71
C ILE A 5 -8.98 14.01 -14.42
N ALA A 6 -8.91 14.77 -15.50
CA ALA A 6 -7.65 15.05 -16.20
C ALA A 6 -6.64 15.74 -15.26
N GLU A 7 -7.05 16.73 -14.49
CA GLU A 7 -6.20 17.42 -13.50
C GLU A 7 -5.66 16.43 -12.42
N GLN A 8 -6.47 15.45 -11.99
CA GLN A 8 -6.00 14.42 -11.05
C GLN A 8 -4.99 13.48 -11.68
N PHE A 9 -5.13 13.16 -12.97
CA PHE A 9 -4.20 12.30 -13.72
C PHE A 9 -2.90 13.02 -14.09
N GLU A 10 -2.96 14.29 -14.45
CA GLU A 10 -1.79 15.07 -14.83
C GLU A 10 -0.99 15.57 -13.63
N GLY A 11 -1.56 15.53 -12.43
CA GLY A 11 -0.95 15.98 -11.19
C GLY A 11 -0.68 14.81 -10.21
N PRO A 12 -1.54 14.63 -9.18
CA PRO A 12 -1.29 13.72 -8.07
C PRO A 12 -1.02 12.28 -8.47
N LEU A 13 -1.77 11.74 -9.43
CA LEU A 13 -1.60 10.35 -9.86
C LEU A 13 -0.31 10.14 -10.64
N ARG A 14 0.07 11.11 -11.48
CA ARG A 14 1.35 11.08 -12.21
C ARG A 14 2.53 11.07 -11.25
N ASP A 15 2.48 11.86 -10.18
CA ASP A 15 3.51 11.85 -9.14
C ASP A 15 3.62 10.45 -8.50
N CYS A 16 2.49 9.80 -8.18
CA CYS A 16 2.48 8.45 -7.60
C CYS A 16 3.15 7.39 -8.48
N LEU A 17 3.19 7.57 -9.81
CA LEU A 17 3.92 6.66 -10.71
C LEU A 17 5.44 6.68 -10.48
N SER A 18 5.96 7.72 -9.84
CA SER A 18 7.37 7.89 -9.50
C SER A 18 7.68 7.61 -8.03
N ALA A 19 6.75 7.04 -7.26
CA ALA A 19 6.92 6.81 -5.82
C ALA A 19 8.19 6.01 -5.51
N GLN A 20 9.02 6.53 -4.61
CA GLN A 20 10.20 5.86 -4.07
C GLN A 20 9.86 5.00 -2.85
N LEU A 21 8.88 5.39 -2.06
CA LEU A 21 8.33 4.59 -0.97
C LEU A 21 6.87 4.28 -1.25
N VAL A 22 6.53 3.00 -1.12
CA VAL A 22 5.16 2.51 -1.21
C VAL A 22 4.78 1.85 0.11
N VAL A 23 3.63 2.25 0.65
CA VAL A 23 3.07 1.68 1.87
C VAL A 23 1.76 0.99 1.53
N PHE A 24 1.76 -0.33 1.57
CA PHE A 24 0.58 -1.12 1.28
C PHE A 24 0.16 -1.96 2.48
N SER A 25 -1.13 -1.84 2.83
CA SER A 25 -1.73 -2.55 3.94
C SER A 25 -3.21 -2.90 3.69
N GLY A 26 -3.87 -3.52 4.67
CA GLY A 26 -5.27 -3.95 4.61
C GLY A 26 -5.44 -5.43 4.27
N LEU A 27 -6.70 -5.88 4.12
CA LEU A 27 -7.05 -7.30 3.97
C LEU A 27 -6.96 -7.83 2.53
N LYS A 28 -7.03 -6.95 1.52
CA LYS A 28 -7.14 -7.38 0.11
C LYS A 28 -5.79 -7.86 -0.42
N ILE A 29 -5.62 -9.17 -0.54
CA ILE A 29 -4.39 -9.79 -1.06
C ILE A 29 -4.16 -9.51 -2.55
N ASP A 30 -5.20 -9.16 -3.32
CA ASP A 30 -5.09 -8.80 -4.74
C ASP A 30 -4.23 -7.56 -5.00
N LYS A 31 -4.00 -6.72 -3.98
CA LYS A 31 -3.03 -5.62 -4.04
C LYS A 31 -1.60 -6.06 -4.36
N LEU A 32 -1.28 -7.35 -4.26
CA LEU A 32 0.00 -7.88 -4.75
C LEU A 32 0.20 -7.61 -6.24
N ASP A 33 -0.87 -7.66 -7.05
CA ASP A 33 -0.79 -7.42 -8.48
C ASP A 33 -0.44 -5.94 -8.76
N ASP A 34 -1.07 -5.02 -8.02
CA ASP A 34 -0.78 -3.58 -8.10
C ASP A 34 0.66 -3.28 -7.66
N LEU A 35 1.10 -3.90 -6.56
CA LEU A 35 2.45 -3.73 -6.04
C LEU A 35 3.50 -4.25 -7.04
N GLN A 36 3.25 -5.40 -7.69
CA GLN A 36 4.15 -5.95 -8.73
C GLN A 36 4.30 -4.95 -9.87
N ALA A 37 3.19 -4.40 -10.38
CA ALA A 37 3.23 -3.43 -11.46
C ALA A 37 4.03 -2.16 -11.08
N MET A 38 3.96 -1.74 -9.81
CA MET A 38 4.76 -0.61 -9.32
C MET A 38 6.26 -0.97 -9.22
N ILE A 39 6.60 -2.19 -8.77
CA ILE A 39 7.99 -2.71 -8.75
C ILE A 39 8.58 -2.75 -10.15
N ASP A 40 7.79 -3.17 -11.15
CA ASP A 40 8.24 -3.31 -12.55
C ASP A 40 8.58 -1.96 -13.18
N ARG A 41 7.99 -0.86 -12.72
CA ARG A 41 8.36 0.51 -13.14
C ARG A 41 9.74 0.95 -12.67
N GLY A 42 10.33 0.27 -11.68
CA GLY A 42 11.71 0.45 -11.25
C GLY A 42 12.00 1.78 -10.51
N LYS A 43 10.98 2.40 -9.88
CA LYS A 43 11.15 3.62 -9.10
C LYS A 43 11.18 3.38 -7.59
N ILE A 44 10.57 2.28 -7.14
CA ILE A 44 10.47 1.94 -5.72
C ILE A 44 11.85 1.59 -5.16
N GLN A 45 12.16 2.18 -4.02
CA GLN A 45 13.36 1.90 -3.23
C GLN A 45 13.01 1.17 -1.92
N GLN A 46 11.83 1.43 -1.37
CA GLN A 46 11.38 0.85 -0.11
C GLN A 46 9.89 0.52 -0.16
N ILE A 47 9.52 -0.61 0.43
CA ILE A 47 8.13 -1.05 0.61
C ILE A 47 7.90 -1.26 2.10
N ILE A 48 6.90 -0.57 2.66
CA ILE A 48 6.40 -0.84 4.01
C ILE A 48 5.06 -1.57 3.86
N ALA A 49 4.96 -2.76 4.45
CA ALA A 49 3.78 -3.60 4.30
C ALA A 49 3.09 -3.86 5.64
N GLY A 50 1.74 -3.89 5.61
CA GLY A 50 0.88 -4.29 6.73
C GLY A 50 -0.24 -5.22 6.29
N GLY A 51 -1.06 -5.70 7.23
CA GLY A 51 -2.20 -6.56 6.96
C GLY A 51 -1.86 -7.88 6.25
N SER A 52 -2.80 -8.39 5.47
CA SER A 52 -2.62 -9.66 4.74
C SER A 52 -1.45 -9.65 3.75
N LEU A 53 -1.17 -8.48 3.17
CA LEU A 53 -0.04 -8.30 2.26
C LEU A 53 1.29 -8.56 2.97
N ALA A 54 1.45 -7.99 4.17
CA ALA A 54 2.65 -8.17 4.97
C ALA A 54 2.85 -9.63 5.40
N ILE A 55 1.76 -10.34 5.73
CA ILE A 55 1.82 -11.77 6.07
C ILE A 55 2.37 -12.57 4.88
N ALA A 56 1.86 -12.33 3.68
CA ALA A 56 2.30 -13.03 2.48
C ALA A 56 3.78 -12.72 2.14
N LEU A 57 4.15 -11.44 2.15
CA LEU A 57 5.53 -11.02 1.87
C LEU A 57 6.51 -11.53 2.94
N LYS A 58 6.11 -11.48 4.23
CA LYS A 58 6.95 -11.98 5.33
C LYS A 58 7.16 -13.49 5.21
N LYS A 59 6.10 -14.28 4.96
CA LYS A 59 6.25 -15.71 4.72
C LYS A 59 7.22 -15.99 3.57
N GLY A 60 7.05 -15.30 2.45
CA GLY A 60 7.97 -15.43 1.31
C GLY A 60 9.42 -15.06 1.66
N ALA A 61 9.63 -14.00 2.43
CA ALA A 61 10.96 -13.57 2.87
C ALA A 61 11.62 -14.58 3.81
N GLU A 62 10.87 -15.08 4.82
CA GLU A 62 11.37 -16.06 5.78
C GLU A 62 11.74 -17.38 5.07
N GLU A 63 10.91 -17.86 4.14
CA GLU A 63 11.21 -19.05 3.36
C GLU A 63 12.44 -18.89 2.45
N LEU A 64 12.66 -17.70 1.84
CA LEU A 64 13.87 -17.41 1.07
C LEU A 64 15.13 -17.43 1.95
N ASP A 65 14.98 -17.06 3.22
CA ASP A 65 16.04 -17.05 4.22
C ASP A 65 16.19 -18.42 4.95
N GLY A 66 15.44 -19.46 4.52
CA GLY A 66 15.45 -20.81 5.11
C GLY A 66 14.80 -20.91 6.48
N ARG A 67 13.94 -19.95 6.83
CA ARG A 67 13.18 -19.95 8.09
C ARG A 67 11.71 -20.29 7.86
N GLU A 68 11.08 -20.86 8.88
CA GLU A 68 9.65 -21.18 8.88
C GLU A 68 8.84 -19.98 9.40
N PHE A 69 7.73 -19.69 8.73
CA PHE A 69 6.75 -18.71 9.17
C PHE A 69 5.33 -19.22 8.95
N HIS A 70 4.54 -19.23 10.02
CA HIS A 70 3.12 -19.59 9.98
C HIS A 70 2.28 -18.33 9.83
N ALA A 71 1.33 -18.36 8.89
CA ALA A 71 0.36 -17.30 8.68
C ALA A 71 -0.96 -17.50 9.46
N GLY A 72 -1.01 -18.52 10.32
CA GLY A 72 -2.16 -18.83 11.17
C GLY A 72 -3.44 -19.09 10.37
N GLU A 73 -4.53 -18.48 10.81
CA GLU A 73 -5.84 -18.62 10.14
C GLU A 73 -5.85 -18.07 8.70
N SER A 74 -4.89 -17.23 8.34
CA SER A 74 -4.80 -16.70 6.96
C SER A 74 -4.37 -17.76 5.94
N GLU A 75 -3.74 -18.84 6.35
CA GLU A 75 -3.36 -19.97 5.48
C GLU A 75 -4.20 -21.23 5.70
N ASN A 76 -5.13 -21.22 6.65
CA ASN A 76 -5.99 -22.35 6.96
C ASN A 76 -7.02 -22.57 5.83
N PRO A 77 -6.99 -23.73 5.13
CA PRO A 77 -7.91 -24.01 4.02
C PRO A 77 -9.40 -23.95 4.39
N ASP A 78 -9.75 -24.16 5.64
CA ASP A 78 -11.13 -24.06 6.13
C ASP A 78 -11.67 -22.63 6.07
N ASN A 79 -10.79 -21.65 5.95
CA ASN A 79 -11.12 -20.24 5.80
C ASN A 79 -11.21 -19.78 4.33
N GLN A 80 -11.16 -20.68 3.37
CA GLN A 80 -11.30 -20.32 1.97
C GLN A 80 -12.59 -19.50 1.72
N GLY A 81 -12.44 -18.35 1.05
CA GLY A 81 -13.54 -17.41 0.82
C GLY A 81 -13.71 -16.35 1.93
N LYS A 82 -12.99 -16.43 3.04
CA LYS A 82 -12.92 -15.33 4.02
C LYS A 82 -12.01 -14.21 3.52
N PRO A 83 -12.28 -12.93 3.87
CA PRO A 83 -11.50 -11.79 3.39
C PRO A 83 -10.02 -11.82 3.77
N PHE A 84 -9.65 -12.51 4.84
CA PHE A 84 -8.29 -12.63 5.35
C PHE A 84 -7.56 -13.89 4.86
N TYR A 85 -8.25 -14.79 4.15
CA TYR A 85 -7.62 -16.00 3.62
C TYR A 85 -6.67 -15.67 2.47
N ILE A 86 -5.47 -16.23 2.54
CA ILE A 86 -4.42 -16.07 1.52
C ILE A 86 -4.19 -17.42 0.85
N PRO A 87 -4.60 -17.60 -0.40
CA PRO A 87 -4.41 -18.85 -1.09
C PRO A 87 -2.93 -19.14 -1.39
N PRO A 88 -2.52 -20.42 -1.51
CA PRO A 88 -1.12 -20.80 -1.69
C PRO A 88 -0.40 -20.13 -2.87
N ASN A 89 -1.10 -19.90 -3.98
CA ASN A 89 -0.52 -19.22 -5.14
C ASN A 89 -0.15 -17.75 -4.85
N ARG A 90 -0.82 -17.08 -3.89
CA ARG A 90 -0.49 -15.72 -3.47
C ARG A 90 0.75 -15.69 -2.57
N PHE A 91 0.98 -16.70 -1.73
CA PHE A 91 2.24 -16.85 -1.00
C PHE A 91 3.42 -17.05 -1.96
N GLU A 92 3.26 -17.91 -2.96
CA GLU A 92 4.29 -18.12 -4.00
C GLU A 92 4.54 -16.85 -4.81
N GLN A 93 3.51 -16.08 -5.13
CA GLN A 93 3.65 -14.78 -5.79
C GLN A 93 4.44 -13.80 -4.91
N ALA A 94 4.08 -13.68 -3.64
CA ALA A 94 4.76 -12.81 -2.70
C ALA A 94 6.24 -13.19 -2.52
N LYS A 95 6.54 -14.50 -2.46
CA LYS A 95 7.91 -15.01 -2.39
C LYS A 95 8.75 -14.60 -3.61
N ARG A 96 8.20 -14.77 -4.82
CA ARG A 96 8.87 -14.33 -6.06
C ARG A 96 9.08 -12.81 -6.06
N MET A 97 8.08 -12.05 -5.63
CA MET A 97 8.14 -10.59 -5.54
C MET A 97 9.25 -10.12 -4.60
N VAL A 98 9.39 -10.75 -3.42
CA VAL A 98 10.48 -10.43 -2.48
C VAL A 98 11.83 -10.77 -3.09
N ALA A 99 11.98 -11.94 -3.73
CA ALA A 99 13.23 -12.33 -4.38
C ALA A 99 13.64 -11.32 -5.47
N GLU A 100 12.71 -10.96 -6.34
CA GLU A 100 12.92 -9.98 -7.40
C GLU A 100 13.21 -8.58 -6.84
N GLY A 101 12.45 -8.12 -5.87
CA GLY A 101 12.65 -6.82 -5.24
C GLY A 101 14.02 -6.71 -4.56
N ARG A 102 14.48 -7.76 -3.85
CA ARG A 102 15.82 -7.82 -3.27
C ARG A 102 16.93 -7.74 -4.35
N GLN A 103 16.74 -8.38 -5.51
CA GLN A 103 17.67 -8.28 -6.65
C GLN A 103 17.71 -6.86 -7.24
N LYS A 104 16.58 -6.14 -7.21
CA LYS A 104 16.46 -4.73 -7.62
C LYS A 104 16.93 -3.74 -6.55
N GLY A 105 17.37 -4.22 -5.37
CA GLY A 105 17.80 -3.38 -4.25
C GLY A 105 16.64 -2.72 -3.47
N ILE A 106 15.43 -3.25 -3.57
CA ILE A 106 14.27 -2.76 -2.83
C ILE A 106 14.31 -3.28 -1.40
N GLU A 107 14.17 -2.37 -0.45
CA GLU A 107 14.04 -2.70 0.97
C GLU A 107 12.59 -3.04 1.31
N PHE A 108 12.36 -4.21 1.93
CA PHE A 108 11.06 -4.64 2.44
C PHE A 108 11.01 -4.47 3.96
N VAL A 109 10.18 -3.57 4.42
CA VAL A 109 9.92 -3.33 5.85
C VAL A 109 8.60 -3.98 6.22
N MET A 110 8.68 -5.07 6.98
CA MET A 110 7.53 -5.90 7.36
C MET A 110 7.40 -5.96 8.89
N PRO A 111 6.23 -6.33 9.42
CA PRO A 111 6.03 -6.40 10.86
C PRO A 111 6.94 -7.45 11.50
N VAL A 112 7.41 -7.14 12.69
CA VAL A 112 8.24 -8.03 13.53
C VAL A 112 7.45 -8.64 14.68
N ASP A 113 6.30 -8.04 15.02
CA ASP A 113 5.33 -8.54 15.99
C ASP A 113 3.91 -8.15 15.57
N PHE A 114 2.93 -8.80 16.16
CA PHE A 114 1.51 -8.73 15.80
C PHE A 114 0.66 -8.59 17.05
N VAL A 115 -0.48 -7.91 16.93
CA VAL A 115 -1.58 -8.01 17.89
C VAL A 115 -2.56 -9.03 17.34
N LEU A 116 -2.80 -10.10 18.10
CA LEU A 116 -3.67 -11.20 17.72
C LEU A 116 -5.15 -10.86 18.04
N GLN A 117 -6.08 -11.69 17.57
CA GLN A 117 -7.53 -11.49 17.75
C GLN A 117 -7.99 -11.38 19.21
N ASP A 118 -7.23 -11.93 20.16
CA ASP A 118 -7.47 -11.85 21.60
C ASP A 118 -6.80 -10.63 22.27
N GLY A 119 -6.10 -9.81 21.50
CA GLY A 119 -5.35 -8.65 21.98
C GLY A 119 -3.94 -8.97 22.47
N GLN A 120 -3.51 -10.24 22.44
CA GLN A 120 -2.14 -10.58 22.82
C GLN A 120 -1.14 -10.10 21.77
N VAL A 121 0.02 -9.64 22.23
CA VAL A 121 1.16 -9.30 21.37
C VAL A 121 2.06 -10.52 21.23
N SER A 122 2.40 -10.88 19.99
CA SER A 122 3.24 -12.02 19.67
C SER A 122 4.18 -11.71 18.49
N ASP A 123 5.40 -12.23 18.52
CA ASP A 123 6.33 -12.23 17.39
C ASP A 123 6.00 -13.30 16.33
N ARG A 124 5.01 -14.16 16.62
CA ARG A 124 4.56 -15.30 15.79
C ARG A 124 3.06 -15.34 15.66
N ILE A 125 2.60 -15.83 14.52
CA ILE A 125 1.21 -16.20 14.30
C ILE A 125 1.17 -17.73 14.22
N GLY A 126 0.63 -18.37 15.27
CA GLY A 126 0.47 -19.84 15.30
C GLY A 126 -0.86 -20.31 14.71
N PRO A 127 -1.05 -21.64 14.57
CA PRO A 127 -2.35 -22.20 14.21
C PRO A 127 -3.46 -21.71 15.14
N GLY A 128 -4.64 -21.42 14.60
CA GLY A 128 -5.78 -20.87 15.37
C GLY A 128 -5.67 -19.38 15.68
N ASN A 129 -4.57 -18.72 15.32
CA ASN A 129 -4.37 -17.29 15.53
C ASN A 129 -4.52 -16.49 14.24
N GLN A 130 -5.00 -15.27 14.40
CA GLN A 130 -5.14 -14.29 13.33
C GLN A 130 -4.58 -12.94 13.77
N GLN A 131 -3.84 -12.28 12.89
CA GLN A 131 -3.40 -10.92 13.10
C GLN A 131 -4.57 -9.95 12.97
N PHE A 132 -4.69 -9.02 13.94
CA PHE A 132 -5.68 -7.93 13.92
C PHE A 132 -5.05 -6.55 13.88
N ASP A 133 -3.78 -6.42 14.32
CA ASP A 133 -2.98 -5.21 14.16
C ASP A 133 -1.47 -5.56 14.20
N VAL A 134 -0.63 -4.59 13.93
CA VAL A 134 0.82 -4.70 14.13
C VAL A 134 1.17 -4.36 15.58
N GLY A 135 2.14 -5.08 16.14
CA GLY A 135 2.55 -4.90 17.53
C GLY A 135 3.43 -3.65 17.75
N PRO A 136 3.77 -3.36 19.02
CA PRO A 136 4.57 -2.18 19.38
C PRO A 136 5.97 -2.18 18.76
N ALA A 137 6.65 -3.33 18.68
CA ALA A 137 7.98 -3.42 18.07
C ALA A 137 7.92 -3.16 16.56
N SER A 138 6.84 -3.57 15.89
CA SER A 138 6.59 -3.25 14.47
C SER A 138 6.39 -1.76 14.26
N ARG A 139 5.62 -1.08 15.13
CA ARG A 139 5.43 0.37 15.06
C ARG A 139 6.75 1.13 15.17
N GLU A 140 7.61 0.71 16.10
CA GLU A 140 8.95 1.28 16.24
C GLU A 140 9.85 0.98 15.03
N HIS A 141 9.75 -0.24 14.49
CA HIS A 141 10.48 -0.64 13.29
C HIS A 141 10.10 0.24 12.09
N TYR A 142 8.80 0.46 11.86
CA TYR A 142 8.31 1.36 10.80
C TYR A 142 8.75 2.82 11.05
N ALA A 143 8.67 3.30 12.27
CA ALA A 143 9.11 4.65 12.61
C ALA A 143 10.62 4.87 12.35
N ARG A 144 11.46 3.87 12.61
CA ARG A 144 12.89 3.90 12.28
C ARG A 144 13.12 3.89 10.76
N ALA A 145 12.42 3.02 10.04
CA ALA A 145 12.50 2.96 8.57
C ALA A 145 12.09 4.29 7.92
N VAL A 146 11.00 4.89 8.39
CA VAL A 146 10.56 6.23 7.94
C VAL A 146 11.60 7.30 8.27
N ALA A 147 12.19 7.29 9.47
CA ALA A 147 13.22 8.25 9.82
C ALA A 147 14.46 8.14 8.93
N GLN A 148 14.89 6.92 8.61
CA GLN A 148 16.00 6.65 7.67
C GLN A 148 15.65 7.10 6.26
N PHE A 149 14.42 6.87 5.80
CA PHE A 149 13.95 7.32 4.50
C PHE A 149 13.94 8.85 4.39
N ILE A 150 13.44 9.56 5.40
CA ILE A 150 13.46 11.02 5.46
C ILE A 150 14.90 11.55 5.40
N GLU A 151 15.81 10.98 6.18
CA GLU A 151 17.22 11.43 6.19
C GLU A 151 17.90 11.17 4.85
N LYS A 152 17.66 10.01 4.24
CA LYS A 152 18.17 9.66 2.92
C LYS A 152 17.74 10.65 1.84
N HIS A 153 16.50 11.14 1.91
CA HIS A 153 15.89 12.02 0.92
C HIS A 153 15.83 13.49 1.36
N ARG A 154 16.64 13.88 2.34
CA ARG A 154 16.66 15.25 2.88
C ARG A 154 16.98 16.32 1.83
N ALA A 155 17.87 16.00 0.89
CA ALA A 155 18.35 16.94 -0.13
C ALA A 155 17.36 17.10 -1.31
N ASP A 156 16.48 16.12 -1.53
CA ASP A 156 15.56 16.03 -2.66
C ASP A 156 14.11 15.75 -2.21
N ALA A 157 13.76 16.18 -0.99
CA ALA A 157 12.47 15.88 -0.36
C ALA A 157 11.27 16.33 -1.21
N ASP A 158 11.35 17.49 -1.84
CA ASP A 158 10.31 18.06 -2.71
C ASP A 158 10.10 17.28 -4.03
N GLN A 159 11.05 16.43 -4.40
CA GLN A 159 11.00 15.52 -5.56
C GLN A 159 10.66 14.07 -5.14
N THR A 160 10.75 13.79 -3.84
CA THR A 160 10.49 12.47 -3.29
C THR A 160 9.00 12.24 -3.08
N VAL A 161 8.52 11.06 -3.50
CA VAL A 161 7.10 10.70 -3.47
C VAL A 161 6.88 9.44 -2.66
N VAL A 162 5.89 9.52 -1.78
CA VAL A 162 5.36 8.40 -1.00
C VAL A 162 3.92 8.14 -1.39
N PHE A 163 3.60 6.88 -1.67
CA PHE A 163 2.22 6.45 -1.90
C PHE A 163 1.78 5.46 -0.81
N HIS A 164 0.73 5.81 -0.08
CA HIS A 164 0.12 4.99 0.97
C HIS A 164 -1.25 4.48 0.56
N ASN A 165 -1.51 3.19 0.75
CA ASN A 165 -2.83 2.61 0.54
C ASN A 165 -3.18 1.54 1.58
N GLY A 166 -4.25 1.77 2.34
CA GLY A 166 -4.81 0.86 3.33
C GLY A 166 -4.54 1.26 4.77
N VAL A 167 -4.87 0.37 5.70
CA VAL A 167 -4.73 0.54 7.14
C VAL A 167 -4.04 -0.68 7.75
N PHE A 168 -3.36 -0.53 8.88
CA PHE A 168 -2.51 -1.59 9.46
C PHE A 168 -3.28 -2.59 10.31
N GLY A 169 -4.32 -2.14 11.01
CA GLY A 169 -5.15 -2.96 11.87
C GLY A 169 -6.64 -2.79 11.61
N MET A 170 -7.46 -3.48 12.39
CA MET A 170 -8.92 -3.28 12.45
C MET A 170 -9.24 -1.99 13.23
N PHE A 171 -8.90 -0.83 12.64
CA PHE A 171 -8.94 0.47 13.32
C PHE A 171 -10.36 0.95 13.71
N GLU A 172 -11.39 0.23 13.33
CA GLU A 172 -12.76 0.40 13.82
C GLU A 172 -12.94 -0.10 15.26
N ASP A 173 -12.06 -1.01 15.72
CA ASP A 173 -12.00 -1.50 17.11
C ASP A 173 -10.81 -0.86 17.81
N GLU A 174 -11.05 -0.17 18.91
CA GLU A 174 -10.03 0.55 19.70
C GLU A 174 -8.87 -0.36 20.17
N ARG A 175 -9.09 -1.66 20.27
CA ARG A 175 -8.05 -2.63 20.63
C ARG A 175 -7.00 -2.81 19.55
N PHE A 176 -7.31 -2.47 18.29
CA PHE A 176 -6.55 -2.79 17.09
C PHE A 176 -6.31 -1.58 16.19
N GLU A 177 -6.38 -0.36 16.75
CA GLU A 177 -6.23 0.89 15.99
C GLU A 177 -4.81 1.47 16.03
N GLU A 178 -3.97 1.02 16.97
CA GLU A 178 -2.69 1.66 17.26
C GLU A 178 -1.68 1.59 16.10
N GLY A 179 -1.68 0.52 15.31
CA GLY A 179 -0.87 0.42 14.10
C GLY A 179 -1.22 1.50 13.09
N THR A 180 -2.51 1.68 12.83
CA THR A 180 -3.02 2.71 11.91
C THR A 180 -2.76 4.12 12.46
N ARG A 181 -3.09 4.38 13.73
CA ARG A 181 -2.86 5.68 14.40
C ARG A 181 -1.38 6.09 14.34
N SER A 182 -0.49 5.17 14.74
CA SER A 182 0.95 5.39 14.72
C SER A 182 1.46 5.71 13.33
N PHE A 183 0.95 5.01 12.30
CA PHE A 183 1.43 5.21 10.94
C PHE A 183 0.91 6.52 10.31
N VAL A 184 -0.29 6.98 10.64
CA VAL A 184 -0.76 8.33 10.26
C VAL A 184 0.23 9.40 10.75
N GLY A 185 0.74 9.27 11.97
CA GLY A 185 1.81 10.14 12.48
C GLY A 185 3.11 10.06 11.66
N GLN A 186 3.44 8.91 11.07
CA GLN A 186 4.61 8.79 10.19
C GLN A 186 4.36 9.46 8.82
N LEU A 187 3.13 9.41 8.28
CA LEU A 187 2.77 10.14 7.05
C LEU A 187 2.96 11.63 7.24
N LYS A 188 2.45 12.18 8.35
CA LYS A 188 2.68 13.58 8.74
C LYS A 188 4.17 13.92 8.81
N ARG A 189 4.98 13.11 9.48
CA ARG A 189 6.44 13.36 9.61
C ARG A 189 7.13 13.43 8.25
N MET A 190 6.76 12.58 7.29
CA MET A 190 7.30 12.63 5.93
C MET A 190 6.85 13.90 5.21
N HIS A 191 5.58 14.29 5.34
CA HIS A 191 5.05 15.53 4.76
C HIS A 191 5.71 16.77 5.36
N ASP A 192 5.87 16.84 6.69
CA ASP A 192 6.55 17.94 7.39
C ASP A 192 8.03 18.07 6.98
N ALA A 193 8.66 16.97 6.54
CA ALA A 193 10.00 16.97 5.98
C ALA A 193 10.08 17.45 4.52
N GLY A 194 8.96 17.83 3.91
CA GLY A 194 8.86 18.30 2.53
C GLY A 194 8.64 17.21 1.48
N ILE A 195 8.48 15.94 1.90
CA ILE A 195 8.21 14.82 1.00
C ILE A 195 6.73 14.85 0.57
N LYS A 196 6.46 14.56 -0.70
CA LYS A 196 5.10 14.47 -1.22
C LYS A 196 4.46 13.16 -0.79
N VAL A 197 3.42 13.24 0.05
CA VAL A 197 2.70 12.09 0.59
C VAL A 197 1.31 12.01 -0.01
N TYR A 198 1.04 10.92 -0.72
CA TYR A 198 -0.25 10.64 -1.36
C TYR A 198 -0.92 9.45 -0.67
N VAL A 199 -2.20 9.63 -0.31
CA VAL A 199 -2.99 8.60 0.37
C VAL A 199 -4.11 8.13 -0.55
N GLY A 200 -4.15 6.83 -0.84
CA GLY A 200 -5.17 6.19 -1.67
C GLY A 200 -6.09 5.29 -0.85
N GLY A 201 -7.35 5.25 -1.28
CA GLY A 201 -8.36 4.36 -0.70
C GLY A 201 -9.22 4.99 0.39
N GLY A 202 -10.48 4.51 0.46
CA GLY A 202 -11.45 5.03 1.42
C GLY A 202 -11.04 4.78 2.88
N GLU A 203 -10.39 3.64 3.18
CA GLU A 203 -9.88 3.35 4.52
C GLU A 203 -8.72 4.28 4.90
N GLY A 204 -7.79 4.54 3.97
CA GLY A 204 -6.69 5.50 4.18
C GLY A 204 -7.21 6.91 4.45
N GLY A 205 -8.19 7.39 3.68
CA GLY A 205 -8.83 8.68 3.91
C GLY A 205 -9.51 8.77 5.28
N LYS A 206 -10.28 7.74 5.67
CA LYS A 206 -10.90 7.67 7.01
C LYS A 206 -9.88 7.65 8.15
N ALA A 207 -8.73 6.99 7.95
CA ALA A 207 -7.66 6.96 8.93
C ALA A 207 -7.04 8.36 9.13
N ILE A 208 -6.83 9.11 8.04
CA ILE A 208 -6.37 10.51 8.12
C ILE A 208 -7.40 11.37 8.87
N GLU A 209 -8.70 11.27 8.54
CA GLU A 209 -9.75 12.02 9.22
C GLU A 209 -9.87 11.67 10.71
N LYS A 210 -9.61 10.40 11.10
CA LYS A 210 -9.74 9.93 12.50
C LYS A 210 -8.53 10.29 13.35
N TYR A 211 -7.30 10.25 12.82
CA TYR A 211 -6.06 10.32 13.60
C TYR A 211 -5.12 11.46 13.20
N GLY A 212 -5.46 12.24 12.20
CA GLY A 212 -4.66 13.36 11.68
C GLY A 212 -5.56 14.43 11.09
N ASP A 213 -5.00 15.21 10.17
CA ASP A 213 -5.70 16.24 9.41
C ASP A 213 -5.39 16.05 7.91
N PRO A 214 -6.32 16.30 6.98
CA PRO A 214 -6.05 16.24 5.54
C PRO A 214 -4.84 17.09 5.08
N SER A 215 -4.51 18.14 5.80
CA SER A 215 -3.32 18.97 5.55
C SER A 215 -2.00 18.31 5.98
N ASP A 216 -2.04 17.20 6.70
CA ASP A 216 -0.86 16.42 7.10
C ASP A 216 -0.29 15.56 5.95
N VAL A 217 -0.93 15.61 4.77
CA VAL A 217 -0.50 14.90 3.56
C VAL A 217 -0.68 15.79 2.33
N THR A 218 0.02 15.49 1.24
CA THR A 218 -0.06 16.27 0.00
C THR A 218 -1.42 16.12 -0.68
N TYR A 219 -1.97 14.90 -0.69
CA TYR A 219 -3.27 14.65 -1.33
C TYR A 219 -3.90 13.32 -0.86
N VAL A 220 -5.24 13.33 -0.70
CA VAL A 220 -6.03 12.13 -0.39
C VAL A 220 -6.95 11.82 -1.58
N PHE A 221 -6.76 10.65 -2.18
CA PHE A 221 -7.62 10.15 -3.27
C PHE A 221 -8.90 9.52 -2.69
N THR A 222 -10.04 9.95 -3.18
CA THR A 222 -11.35 9.42 -2.74
C THR A 222 -11.74 8.11 -3.44
N ALA A 223 -11.14 7.79 -4.60
CA ALA A 223 -11.47 6.63 -5.43
C ALA A 223 -10.35 5.57 -5.42
N GLY A 224 -10.15 4.91 -4.27
CA GLY A 224 -9.00 4.02 -4.03
C GLY A 224 -8.78 2.91 -5.05
N GLY A 225 -9.83 2.19 -5.46
CA GLY A 225 -9.74 1.14 -6.48
C GLY A 225 -9.32 1.69 -7.85
N THR A 226 -9.86 2.84 -8.25
CA THR A 226 -9.50 3.49 -9.51
C THR A 226 -8.04 3.95 -9.52
N VAL A 227 -7.55 4.47 -8.39
CA VAL A 227 -6.15 4.88 -8.24
C VAL A 227 -5.21 3.67 -8.32
N LEU A 228 -5.52 2.57 -7.63
CA LEU A 228 -4.72 1.35 -7.71
C LEU A 228 -4.69 0.78 -9.12
N ASN A 229 -5.83 0.69 -9.82
CA ASN A 229 -5.87 0.24 -11.20
C ASN A 229 -5.04 1.14 -12.14
N ALA A 230 -5.05 2.45 -11.91
CA ALA A 230 -4.25 3.39 -12.69
C ALA A 230 -2.75 3.30 -12.36
N LEU A 231 -2.39 2.96 -11.14
CA LEU A 231 -1.02 2.65 -10.73
C LEU A 231 -0.62 1.21 -11.08
N GLY A 232 -1.59 0.32 -11.31
CA GLY A 232 -1.41 -1.04 -11.79
C GLY A 232 -1.11 -1.10 -13.29
N SER A 233 -1.17 -2.30 -13.85
CA SER A 233 -0.96 -2.56 -15.27
C SER A 233 -2.25 -2.51 -16.10
N GLU A 234 -3.41 -2.47 -15.44
CA GLU A 234 -4.70 -2.48 -16.13
C GLU A 234 -5.17 -1.07 -16.50
N PRO A 235 -5.62 -0.87 -17.75
CA PRO A 235 -6.20 0.40 -18.14
C PRO A 235 -7.51 0.64 -17.36
N VAL A 236 -7.67 1.84 -16.83
CA VAL A 236 -8.93 2.24 -16.15
C VAL A 236 -10.01 2.38 -17.20
N PRO A 237 -11.07 1.52 -17.22
CA PRO A 237 -12.06 1.49 -18.31
C PRO A 237 -12.73 2.84 -18.54
N TYR A 238 -12.99 3.59 -17.49
CA TYR A 238 -13.61 4.91 -17.57
C TYR A 238 -12.71 5.94 -18.29
N LEU A 239 -11.40 5.88 -18.10
CA LEU A 239 -10.46 6.77 -18.78
C LEU A 239 -10.27 6.42 -20.23
N VAL A 240 -10.26 5.12 -20.55
CA VAL A 240 -10.27 4.65 -21.94
C VAL A 240 -11.52 5.14 -22.64
N ALA A 241 -12.69 5.06 -22.00
CA ALA A 241 -13.94 5.59 -22.54
C ALA A 241 -13.93 7.11 -22.73
N LEU A 242 -13.34 7.88 -21.78
CA LEU A 242 -13.21 9.33 -21.91
C LEU A 242 -12.25 9.73 -23.03
N ALA A 243 -11.09 9.07 -23.15
CA ALA A 243 -10.14 9.31 -24.23
C ALA A 243 -10.80 9.05 -25.60
N ALA A 244 -11.50 7.90 -25.75
CA ALA A 244 -12.22 7.56 -26.98
C ALA A 244 -13.35 8.54 -27.29
N ALA A 245 -14.02 9.10 -26.27
CA ALA A 245 -15.04 10.14 -26.47
C ALA A 245 -14.43 11.48 -26.92
N ALA A 246 -13.29 11.87 -26.34
CA ALA A 246 -12.57 13.09 -26.72
C ALA A 246 -12.10 13.03 -28.18
N GLU A 247 -11.50 11.91 -28.60
CA GLU A 247 -11.06 11.69 -29.98
C GLU A 247 -12.22 11.75 -31.01
N ARG A 248 -13.44 11.32 -30.60
CA ARG A 248 -14.65 11.43 -31.45
C ARG A 248 -15.13 12.87 -31.59
N MET A 249 -14.95 13.70 -30.58
CA MET A 249 -15.35 15.10 -30.59
C MET A 249 -14.38 15.98 -31.38
N GLU A 250 -13.10 15.59 -31.50
CA GLU A 250 -12.07 16.31 -32.25
C GLU A 250 -12.08 16.00 -33.78
N LYS A 251 -12.77 14.94 -34.21
CA LYS A 251 -12.94 14.66 -35.65
C LYS A 251 -13.95 15.66 -36.23
N PRO A 252 -13.54 16.56 -37.15
CA PRO A 252 -14.48 17.47 -37.79
C PRO A 252 -15.56 16.67 -38.51
N VAL A 253 -16.82 17.02 -38.28
CA VAL A 253 -17.93 16.52 -39.06
C VAL A 253 -17.69 16.95 -40.52
N GLY A 254 -17.22 16.02 -41.33
CA GLY A 254 -17.03 16.27 -42.75
C GLY A 254 -18.36 16.73 -43.36
N HIS A 255 -18.45 17.99 -43.69
CA HIS A 255 -19.53 18.47 -44.54
C HIS A 255 -19.36 17.80 -45.89
N GLY A 256 -20.13 16.74 -46.09
CA GLY A 256 -20.33 16.19 -47.43
C GLY A 256 -20.94 17.25 -48.32
N ALA A 257 -20.22 17.52 -49.39
CA ALA A 257 -20.70 18.33 -50.50
C ALA A 257 -21.73 17.56 -51.31
#